data_5c6e061cfd7fff004f796123aab36cbe
#
_entry.id   5c6e061cfd7fff004f796123aab36cbe
#
_cell.length_a   1.000
_cell.length_b   1.000
_cell.length_c   1.000
_cell.angle_alpha   90.00
_cell.angle_beta   90.00
_cell.angle_gamma   90.00
#
_symmetry.space_group_name_H-M   'P 1'
#
loop_
_entity.id
_entity.type
_entity.pdbx_description
1 polymer ?
#
loop_
_entity_poly.entity_id
_entity_poly.type
_entity_poly.pdbx_seq_one_letter_code
_entity_poly.pdbx_strand_id
1 'polypeptide(L)'
;VGEQGRLSDTLAGRRVAVAAERKAEEAIASLQRHGAEVVQAAPLSVVPHADDAELLARTRELLAAPPQVVVATTGVGFRGWLAAADAAGLGESLREALAGATLLARGTKARGAIRQAGLTTAWVAESETAAEVGEHLRTLDLAGQRVAIQHHGSGADGLDELCAELGAEVTSLTIYRWGPPANPAALERAVREAGEGTVDAVLFTSAPGVVSWLEASRTAGTADAQRERAATGCLLLAAVGPVTAAPLQEEGFAVMVAERSRLGALLRDVVAHYA
;
A
#
# COMPACT_ATOMS: atom_id res chain seq x y z
N VAL A 1 -0.09 11.98 27.75
CA VAL A 1 -0.59 12.90 26.73
C VAL A 1 -1.55 13.86 27.44
N GLY A 2 -1.17 15.13 27.57
CA GLY A 2 -1.96 16.10 28.33
C GLY A 2 -3.25 16.48 27.59
N GLU A 3 -4.25 16.94 28.35
CA GLU A 3 -5.62 17.33 27.92
C GLU A 3 -5.69 18.29 26.70
N GLN A 4 -4.60 18.95 26.34
CA GLN A 4 -4.58 19.97 25.28
C GLN A 4 -4.63 19.45 23.84
N GLY A 5 -4.70 18.12 23.63
CA GLY A 5 -4.75 17.52 22.28
C GLY A 5 -5.98 16.63 22.02
N ARG A 6 -6.88 16.49 23.00
CA ARG A 6 -8.05 15.61 22.89
C ARG A 6 -9.16 16.27 22.07
N LEU A 7 -9.69 15.56 21.08
CA LEU A 7 -10.77 16.05 20.21
C LEU A 7 -12.15 15.60 20.70
N SER A 8 -12.26 14.37 21.23
CA SER A 8 -13.48 13.81 21.82
C SER A 8 -13.17 12.60 22.71
N ASP A 9 -14.18 12.08 23.38
CA ASP A 9 -14.17 10.84 24.18
C ASP A 9 -14.91 9.69 23.48
N THR A 10 -15.22 9.83 22.21
CA THR A 10 -16.03 8.85 21.46
C THR A 10 -15.43 7.44 21.49
N LEU A 11 -14.11 7.32 21.51
CA LEU A 11 -13.41 6.05 21.59
C LEU A 11 -12.89 5.74 23.01
N ALA A 12 -13.38 6.42 24.06
CA ALA A 12 -12.97 6.14 25.43
C ALA A 12 -13.35 4.70 25.81
N GLY A 13 -12.39 3.94 26.35
CA GLY A 13 -12.56 2.52 26.69
C GLY A 13 -12.51 1.57 25.50
N ARG A 14 -12.28 2.07 24.28
CA ARG A 14 -12.06 1.23 23.10
C ARG A 14 -10.58 0.97 22.86
N ARG A 15 -10.27 -0.28 22.55
CA ARG A 15 -8.92 -0.72 22.19
C ARG A 15 -8.87 -1.02 20.67
N VAL A 16 -8.00 -0.29 19.97
CA VAL A 16 -7.91 -0.30 18.50
C VAL A 16 -6.55 -0.80 18.06
N ALA A 17 -6.51 -1.82 17.21
CA ALA A 17 -5.29 -2.28 16.57
C ALA A 17 -5.09 -1.58 15.21
N VAL A 18 -3.93 -0.98 15.01
CA VAL A 18 -3.54 -0.41 13.72
C VAL A 18 -2.63 -1.41 13.00
N ALA A 19 -3.23 -2.16 12.05
CA ALA A 19 -2.54 -3.15 11.23
C ALA A 19 -1.86 -2.48 10.02
N ALA A 20 -0.99 -1.52 10.31
CA ALA A 20 -0.24 -0.76 9.32
C ALA A 20 1.14 -0.36 9.85
N GLU A 21 2.14 -0.29 8.96
CA GLU A 21 3.44 0.29 9.25
C GLU A 21 3.48 1.76 8.80
N ARG A 22 3.11 1.99 7.54
CA ARG A 22 3.13 3.34 6.97
C ARG A 22 1.99 4.18 7.50
N LYS A 23 2.31 5.41 7.95
CA LYS A 23 1.36 6.36 8.56
C LYS A 23 0.67 5.82 9.83
N ALA A 24 1.26 4.79 10.46
CA ALA A 24 0.74 4.26 11.71
C ALA A 24 0.73 5.32 12.79
N GLU A 25 1.78 6.12 12.93
CA GLU A 25 1.86 7.23 13.90
C GLU A 25 0.73 8.25 13.72
N GLU A 26 0.42 8.62 12.47
CA GLU A 26 -0.70 9.53 12.14
C GLU A 26 -2.05 8.93 12.59
N ALA A 27 -2.26 7.63 12.30
CA ALA A 27 -3.46 6.91 12.69
C ALA A 27 -3.58 6.80 14.22
N ILE A 28 -2.51 6.37 14.87
CA ILE A 28 -2.43 6.21 16.33
C ILE A 28 -2.72 7.54 17.03
N ALA A 29 -2.02 8.61 16.65
CA ALA A 29 -2.22 9.93 17.24
C ALA A 29 -3.65 10.45 17.03
N SER A 30 -4.26 10.19 15.87
CA SER A 30 -5.64 10.57 15.60
C SER A 30 -6.62 9.81 16.50
N LEU A 31 -6.53 8.49 16.60
CA LEU A 31 -7.41 7.65 17.43
C LEU A 31 -7.26 7.98 18.93
N GLN A 32 -6.02 8.20 19.39
CA GLN A 32 -5.75 8.60 20.78
C GLN A 32 -6.38 9.95 21.14
N ARG A 33 -6.43 10.90 20.18
CA ARG A 33 -7.14 12.20 20.40
C ARG A 33 -8.65 12.02 20.55
N HIS A 34 -9.22 10.90 20.12
CA HIS A 34 -10.61 10.52 20.34
C HIS A 34 -10.81 9.57 21.54
N GLY A 35 -9.74 9.32 22.32
CA GLY A 35 -9.80 8.58 23.58
C GLY A 35 -9.51 7.09 23.47
N ALA A 36 -9.13 6.56 22.29
CA ALA A 36 -8.83 5.14 22.13
C ALA A 36 -7.52 4.73 22.83
N GLU A 37 -7.49 3.52 23.35
CA GLU A 37 -6.25 2.77 23.57
C GLU A 37 -5.82 2.17 22.24
N VAL A 38 -4.60 2.48 21.77
CA VAL A 38 -4.16 2.04 20.44
C VAL A 38 -2.91 1.18 20.52
N VAL A 39 -2.95 0.04 19.83
CA VAL A 39 -1.80 -0.84 19.62
C VAL A 39 -1.40 -0.85 18.15
N GLN A 40 -0.11 -0.69 17.87
CA GLN A 40 0.42 -0.93 16.53
C GLN A 40 0.74 -2.42 16.37
N ALA A 41 0.15 -3.02 15.35
CA ALA A 41 0.32 -4.43 15.02
C ALA A 41 0.51 -4.59 13.51
N ALA A 42 1.58 -3.96 12.97
CA ALA A 42 1.89 -4.01 11.55
C ALA A 42 2.16 -5.45 11.09
N PRO A 43 1.34 -6.04 10.19
CA PRO A 43 1.51 -7.43 9.76
C PRO A 43 2.70 -7.61 8.82
N LEU A 44 3.16 -6.54 8.21
CA LEU A 44 4.28 -6.51 7.27
C LEU A 44 5.15 -5.30 7.54
N SER A 45 6.44 -5.43 7.26
CA SER A 45 7.36 -4.30 7.12
C SER A 45 7.58 -3.94 5.65
N VAL A 46 7.96 -2.69 5.41
CA VAL A 46 8.45 -2.25 4.10
C VAL A 46 9.97 -2.31 4.12
N VAL A 47 10.54 -3.23 3.36
CA VAL A 47 12.00 -3.33 3.20
C VAL A 47 12.40 -2.53 1.96
N PRO A 48 13.05 -1.36 2.11
CA PRO A 48 13.54 -0.61 0.98
C PRO A 48 14.63 -1.37 0.24
N HIS A 49 14.65 -1.30 -1.08
CA HIS A 49 15.72 -1.82 -1.92
C HIS A 49 16.76 -0.72 -2.25
N ALA A 50 17.00 0.22 -1.34
CA ALA A 50 17.87 1.37 -1.59
C ALA A 50 19.32 0.98 -1.98
N ASP A 51 19.80 -0.16 -1.47
CA ASP A 51 21.12 -0.70 -1.76
C ASP A 51 21.05 -1.97 -2.64
N ASP A 52 19.91 -2.21 -3.29
CA ASP A 52 19.70 -3.42 -4.08
C ASP A 52 20.52 -3.37 -5.37
N ALA A 53 21.50 -4.24 -5.44
CA ALA A 53 22.37 -4.38 -6.63
C ALA A 53 21.54 -4.70 -7.90
N GLU A 54 20.41 -5.41 -7.76
CA GLU A 54 19.51 -5.73 -8.86
C GLU A 54 18.79 -4.48 -9.37
N LEU A 55 18.21 -3.66 -8.49
CA LEU A 55 17.56 -2.41 -8.87
C LEU A 55 18.53 -1.49 -9.61
N LEU A 56 19.77 -1.35 -9.10
CA LEU A 56 20.78 -0.53 -9.73
C LEU A 56 21.28 -1.12 -11.06
N ALA A 57 21.38 -2.45 -11.17
CA ALA A 57 21.71 -3.12 -12.43
C ALA A 57 20.61 -2.86 -13.48
N ARG A 58 19.33 -3.08 -13.12
CA ARG A 58 18.18 -2.77 -13.99
C ARG A 58 18.10 -1.30 -14.38
N THR A 59 18.43 -0.40 -13.45
CA THR A 59 18.50 1.04 -13.75
C THR A 59 19.58 1.34 -14.77
N ARG A 60 20.78 0.72 -14.67
CA ARG A 60 21.84 0.89 -15.66
C ARG A 60 21.48 0.33 -17.03
N GLU A 61 20.84 -0.84 -17.08
CA GLU A 61 20.31 -1.43 -18.33
C GLU A 61 19.31 -0.46 -18.98
N LEU A 62 18.38 0.08 -18.21
CA LEU A 62 17.42 1.08 -18.67
C LEU A 62 18.09 2.35 -19.19
N LEU A 63 19.15 2.82 -18.55
CA LEU A 63 19.91 3.98 -19.02
C LEU A 63 20.69 3.71 -20.31
N ALA A 64 21.19 2.49 -20.52
CA ALA A 64 21.84 2.09 -21.75
C ALA A 64 20.86 1.98 -22.93
N ALA A 65 19.60 1.65 -22.67
CA ALA A 65 18.51 1.57 -23.65
C ALA A 65 17.24 2.24 -23.06
N PRO A 66 17.12 3.58 -23.12
CA PRO A 66 16.05 4.31 -22.47
C PRO A 66 14.65 3.84 -22.90
N PRO A 67 13.70 3.73 -21.96
CA PRO A 67 12.34 3.28 -22.25
C PRO A 67 11.56 4.36 -22.99
N GLN A 68 10.63 3.94 -23.85
CA GLN A 68 9.66 4.84 -24.46
C GLN A 68 8.43 5.06 -23.57
N VAL A 69 8.08 4.05 -22.75
CA VAL A 69 6.94 4.11 -21.83
C VAL A 69 7.40 3.70 -20.44
N VAL A 70 6.95 4.42 -19.42
CA VAL A 70 7.21 4.09 -18.01
C VAL A 70 5.91 4.09 -17.24
N VAL A 71 5.63 3.00 -16.54
CA VAL A 71 4.48 2.86 -15.65
C VAL A 71 4.93 2.99 -14.21
N ALA A 72 4.44 4.01 -13.50
CA ALA A 72 4.65 4.18 -12.07
C ALA A 72 3.42 3.68 -11.30
N THR A 73 3.55 2.55 -10.58
CA THR A 73 2.41 1.99 -9.85
C THR A 73 2.25 2.60 -8.46
N THR A 74 3.32 3.12 -7.84
CA THR A 74 3.21 3.79 -6.53
C THR A 74 4.12 5.02 -6.41
N GLY A 75 3.61 6.04 -5.72
CA GLY A 75 4.43 7.23 -5.44
C GLY A 75 5.61 6.97 -4.51
N VAL A 76 5.50 6.01 -3.58
CA VAL A 76 6.63 5.64 -2.71
C VAL A 76 7.69 4.88 -3.49
N GLY A 77 7.28 3.96 -4.36
CA GLY A 77 8.21 3.23 -5.22
C GLY A 77 8.94 4.17 -6.17
N PHE A 78 8.22 5.07 -6.84
CA PHE A 78 8.84 6.01 -7.76
C PHE A 78 9.87 6.93 -7.06
N ARG A 79 9.55 7.47 -5.87
CA ARG A 79 10.52 8.23 -5.07
C ARG A 79 11.69 7.38 -4.59
N GLY A 80 11.45 6.15 -4.17
CA GLY A 80 12.48 5.21 -3.74
C GLY A 80 13.47 4.87 -4.87
N TRP A 81 12.96 4.69 -6.09
CA TRP A 81 13.79 4.48 -7.27
C TRP A 81 14.72 5.65 -7.54
N LEU A 82 14.16 6.88 -7.57
CA LEU A 82 14.97 8.08 -7.75
C LEU A 82 16.01 8.26 -6.63
N ALA A 83 15.64 8.01 -5.37
CA ALA A 83 16.56 8.11 -4.24
C ALA A 83 17.71 7.08 -4.33
N ALA A 84 17.42 5.84 -4.73
CA ALA A 84 18.44 4.82 -4.96
C ALA A 84 19.36 5.20 -6.10
N ALA A 85 18.82 5.73 -7.20
CA ALA A 85 19.60 6.23 -8.33
C ALA A 85 20.48 7.44 -7.94
N ASP A 86 19.94 8.39 -7.16
CA ASP A 86 20.70 9.54 -6.63
C ASP A 86 21.88 9.08 -5.77
N ALA A 87 21.66 8.14 -4.85
CA ALA A 87 22.70 7.57 -3.99
C ALA A 87 23.80 6.86 -4.81
N ALA A 88 23.46 6.26 -5.95
CA ALA A 88 24.40 5.60 -6.84
C ALA A 88 25.03 6.52 -7.92
N GLY A 89 24.74 7.83 -7.89
CA GLY A 89 25.22 8.79 -8.88
C GLY A 89 24.57 8.68 -10.26
N LEU A 90 23.42 8.00 -10.36
CA LEU A 90 22.65 7.79 -11.61
C LEU A 90 21.43 8.72 -11.72
N GLY A 91 21.17 9.55 -10.72
CA GLY A 91 19.92 10.27 -10.59
C GLY A 91 19.62 11.27 -11.69
N GLU A 92 20.62 12.01 -12.17
CA GLU A 92 20.47 12.98 -13.27
C GLU A 92 20.15 12.27 -14.57
N SER A 93 20.96 11.25 -14.94
CA SER A 93 20.74 10.45 -16.14
C SER A 93 19.38 9.74 -16.12
N LEU A 94 18.92 9.28 -14.94
CA LEU A 94 17.61 8.67 -14.83
C LEU A 94 16.49 9.69 -15.08
N ARG A 95 16.60 10.90 -14.55
CA ARG A 95 15.60 11.96 -14.80
C ARG A 95 15.54 12.37 -16.27
N GLU A 96 16.70 12.45 -16.94
CA GLU A 96 16.77 12.70 -18.38
C GLU A 96 16.09 11.59 -19.19
N ALA A 97 16.38 10.33 -18.89
CA ALA A 97 15.75 9.18 -19.56
C ALA A 97 14.22 9.18 -19.34
N LEU A 98 13.76 9.47 -18.11
CA LEU A 98 12.35 9.55 -17.77
C LEU A 98 11.66 10.75 -18.43
N ALA A 99 12.36 11.87 -18.62
CA ALA A 99 11.80 13.05 -19.29
C ALA A 99 11.56 12.80 -20.80
N GLY A 100 12.32 11.90 -21.41
CA GLY A 100 12.12 11.45 -22.79
C GLY A 100 11.03 10.39 -22.98
N ALA A 101 10.48 9.83 -21.89
CA ALA A 101 9.51 8.74 -21.92
C ALA A 101 8.06 9.23 -21.74
N THR A 102 7.10 8.43 -22.22
CA THR A 102 5.68 8.58 -21.88
C THR A 102 5.44 8.02 -20.48
N LEU A 103 5.20 8.89 -19.49
CA LEU A 103 5.00 8.49 -18.11
C LEU A 103 3.51 8.25 -17.82
N LEU A 104 3.19 7.04 -17.39
CA LEU A 104 1.85 6.61 -16.97
C LEU A 104 1.84 6.40 -15.46
N ALA A 105 0.80 6.86 -14.78
CA ALA A 105 0.65 6.70 -13.34
C ALA A 105 -0.60 5.88 -13.01
N ARG A 106 -0.46 4.85 -12.17
CA ARG A 106 -1.61 4.08 -11.69
C ARG A 106 -2.58 4.89 -10.83
N GLY A 107 -2.15 6.04 -10.30
CA GLY A 107 -3.03 6.86 -9.47
C GLY A 107 -2.38 8.17 -9.01
N THR A 108 -3.15 8.90 -8.22
CA THR A 108 -2.81 10.28 -7.80
C THR A 108 -1.50 10.38 -7.00
N LYS A 109 -1.15 9.35 -6.22
CA LYS A 109 0.10 9.30 -5.44
C LYS A 109 1.33 9.13 -6.34
N ALA A 110 1.23 8.29 -7.38
CA ALA A 110 2.28 8.11 -8.38
C ALA A 110 2.46 9.39 -9.20
N ARG A 111 1.37 9.98 -9.69
CA ARG A 111 1.39 11.29 -10.38
C ARG A 111 2.06 12.38 -9.53
N GLY A 112 1.72 12.43 -8.24
CA GLY A 112 2.33 13.39 -7.30
C GLY A 112 3.85 13.23 -7.18
N ALA A 113 4.35 11.99 -7.14
CA ALA A 113 5.78 11.69 -7.09
C ALA A 113 6.51 12.06 -8.40
N ILE A 114 5.91 11.74 -9.55
CA ILE A 114 6.43 12.13 -10.87
C ILE A 114 6.56 13.66 -10.96
N ARG A 115 5.52 14.39 -10.56
CA ARG A 115 5.55 15.86 -10.56
C ARG A 115 6.58 16.45 -9.58
N GLN A 116 6.76 15.84 -8.40
CA GLN A 116 7.80 16.26 -7.44
C GLN A 116 9.23 16.09 -8.00
N ALA A 117 9.41 15.14 -8.92
CA ALA A 117 10.67 14.93 -9.64
C ALA A 117 10.87 15.90 -10.81
N GLY A 118 9.98 16.86 -11.04
CA GLY A 118 10.02 17.80 -12.16
C GLY A 118 9.56 17.18 -13.49
N LEU A 119 8.91 16.03 -13.48
CA LEU A 119 8.47 15.30 -14.65
C LEU A 119 6.96 15.45 -14.90
N THR A 120 6.54 15.20 -16.16
CA THR A 120 5.13 15.31 -16.58
C THR A 120 4.54 13.94 -16.81
N THR A 121 3.33 13.70 -16.26
CA THR A 121 2.57 12.48 -16.46
C THR A 121 1.68 12.64 -17.68
N ALA A 122 1.75 11.72 -18.64
CA ALA A 122 0.91 11.72 -19.84
C ALA A 122 -0.51 11.22 -19.56
N TRP A 123 -0.64 10.21 -18.67
CA TRP A 123 -1.94 9.63 -18.30
C TRP A 123 -1.95 9.13 -16.86
N VAL A 124 -3.14 9.10 -16.24
CA VAL A 124 -3.35 8.66 -14.86
C VAL A 124 -4.64 7.86 -14.78
N ALA A 125 -4.57 6.65 -14.19
CA ALA A 125 -5.76 5.86 -13.93
C ALA A 125 -6.67 6.55 -12.89
N GLU A 126 -7.97 6.62 -13.17
CA GLU A 126 -8.97 7.22 -12.29
C GLU A 126 -9.35 6.29 -11.14
N SER A 127 -9.45 4.99 -11.43
CA SER A 127 -9.77 3.94 -10.44
C SER A 127 -8.58 3.58 -9.52
N GLU A 128 -7.38 4.06 -9.84
CA GLU A 128 -6.13 3.73 -9.16
C GLU A 128 -5.79 2.21 -9.19
N THR A 129 -6.30 1.45 -10.17
CA THR A 129 -6.08 0.00 -10.32
C THR A 129 -5.07 -0.35 -11.41
N ALA A 130 -4.43 -1.52 -11.29
CA ALA A 130 -3.58 -2.07 -12.35
C ALA A 130 -4.41 -2.49 -13.58
N ALA A 131 -5.66 -2.92 -13.37
CA ALA A 131 -6.57 -3.29 -14.46
C ALA A 131 -6.80 -2.12 -15.44
N GLU A 132 -7.11 -0.93 -14.93
CA GLU A 132 -7.29 0.27 -15.77
C GLU A 132 -6.00 0.68 -16.48
N VAL A 133 -4.84 0.55 -15.80
CA VAL A 133 -3.53 0.75 -16.46
C VAL A 133 -3.37 -0.23 -17.63
N GLY A 134 -3.72 -1.51 -17.43
CA GLY A 134 -3.67 -2.54 -18.46
C GLY A 134 -4.61 -2.24 -19.64
N GLU A 135 -5.81 -1.74 -19.38
CA GLU A 135 -6.75 -1.30 -20.44
C GLU A 135 -6.13 -0.15 -21.25
N HIS A 136 -5.52 0.82 -20.60
CA HIS A 136 -4.85 1.92 -21.28
C HIS A 136 -3.66 1.44 -22.12
N LEU A 137 -2.81 0.53 -21.57
CA LEU A 137 -1.67 -0.03 -22.30
C LEU A 137 -2.09 -0.75 -23.59
N ARG A 138 -3.25 -1.42 -23.60
CA ARG A 138 -3.82 -2.03 -24.82
C ARG A 138 -4.20 -1.03 -25.91
N THR A 139 -4.38 0.25 -25.59
CA THR A 139 -4.64 1.31 -26.57
C THR A 139 -3.38 1.86 -27.22
N LEU A 140 -2.20 1.50 -26.71
CA LEU A 140 -0.91 1.96 -27.21
C LEU A 140 -0.32 0.93 -28.17
N ASP A 141 0.45 1.40 -29.15
CA ASP A 141 1.28 0.52 -29.99
C ASP A 141 2.60 0.26 -29.25
N LEU A 142 2.69 -0.88 -28.57
CA LEU A 142 3.84 -1.26 -27.77
C LEU A 142 4.79 -2.25 -28.46
N ALA A 143 4.47 -2.70 -29.67
CA ALA A 143 5.28 -3.68 -30.38
C ALA A 143 6.72 -3.15 -30.61
N GLY A 144 7.71 -3.85 -30.08
CA GLY A 144 9.12 -3.48 -30.15
C GLY A 144 9.50 -2.24 -29.31
N GLN A 145 8.60 -1.71 -28.48
CA GLN A 145 8.92 -0.62 -27.57
C GLN A 145 9.49 -1.14 -26.23
N ARG A 146 10.40 -0.39 -25.63
CA ARG A 146 10.92 -0.64 -24.29
C ARG A 146 9.98 0.00 -23.27
N VAL A 147 9.41 -0.84 -22.41
CA VAL A 147 8.50 -0.44 -21.35
C VAL A 147 9.13 -0.74 -20.00
N ALA A 148 9.26 0.28 -19.15
CA ALA A 148 9.71 0.09 -17.77
C ALA A 148 8.51 0.17 -16.82
N ILE A 149 8.38 -0.82 -15.92
CA ILE A 149 7.30 -0.86 -14.94
C ILE A 149 7.88 -0.82 -13.54
N GLN A 150 7.57 0.26 -12.81
CA GLN A 150 7.91 0.39 -11.41
C GLN A 150 6.79 -0.24 -10.58
N HIS A 151 7.02 -1.45 -10.08
CA HIS A 151 6.06 -2.20 -9.29
C HIS A 151 5.94 -1.73 -7.83
N HIS A 152 4.80 -2.03 -7.24
CA HIS A 152 4.64 -2.05 -5.79
C HIS A 152 5.14 -3.40 -5.24
N GLY A 153 5.38 -3.48 -3.94
CA GLY A 153 6.13 -4.53 -3.25
C GLY A 153 5.88 -6.01 -3.55
N SER A 154 4.80 -6.39 -4.25
CA SER A 154 4.57 -7.77 -4.68
C SER A 154 5.02 -8.05 -6.11
N GLY A 155 5.10 -7.02 -6.97
CA GLY A 155 5.44 -7.16 -8.39
C GLY A 155 4.42 -7.91 -9.26
N ALA A 156 3.50 -8.63 -8.66
CA ALA A 156 2.55 -9.46 -9.39
C ALA A 156 1.23 -8.72 -9.62
N ASP A 157 1.18 -7.84 -10.61
CA ASP A 157 -0.04 -7.10 -10.98
C ASP A 157 -0.49 -7.35 -12.43
N GLY A 158 0.18 -8.29 -13.12
CA GLY A 158 -0.14 -8.73 -14.49
C GLY A 158 0.28 -7.75 -15.59
N LEU A 159 0.95 -6.65 -15.24
CA LEU A 159 1.33 -5.63 -16.22
C LEU A 159 2.55 -6.04 -17.05
N ASP A 160 3.49 -6.80 -16.46
CA ASP A 160 4.66 -7.31 -17.17
C ASP A 160 4.24 -8.28 -18.28
N GLU A 161 3.39 -9.25 -17.92
CA GLU A 161 2.86 -10.26 -18.83
C GLU A 161 2.06 -9.60 -19.96
N LEU A 162 1.20 -8.63 -19.61
CA LEU A 162 0.43 -7.89 -20.61
C LEU A 162 1.32 -7.13 -21.59
N CYS A 163 2.33 -6.40 -21.10
CA CYS A 163 3.24 -5.67 -21.98
C CYS A 163 4.03 -6.62 -22.89
N ALA A 164 4.45 -7.77 -22.38
CA ALA A 164 5.11 -8.80 -23.19
C ALA A 164 4.17 -9.39 -24.25
N GLU A 165 2.89 -9.65 -23.91
CA GLU A 165 1.85 -10.08 -24.88
C GLU A 165 1.60 -9.04 -25.98
N LEU A 166 1.74 -7.75 -25.66
CA LEU A 166 1.66 -6.64 -26.62
C LEU A 166 2.95 -6.43 -27.42
N GLY A 167 3.96 -7.30 -27.24
CA GLY A 167 5.22 -7.28 -28.00
C GLY A 167 6.24 -6.27 -27.51
N ALA A 168 6.11 -5.76 -26.28
CA ALA A 168 7.08 -4.85 -25.68
C ALA A 168 8.30 -5.59 -25.08
N GLU A 169 9.44 -4.89 -25.04
CA GLU A 169 10.60 -5.27 -24.23
C GLU A 169 10.41 -4.70 -22.82
N VAL A 170 10.13 -5.57 -21.83
CA VAL A 170 9.76 -5.14 -20.49
C VAL A 170 10.95 -5.10 -19.55
N THR A 171 11.14 -3.97 -18.85
CA THR A 171 12.03 -3.85 -17.70
C THR A 171 11.21 -3.69 -16.43
N SER A 172 11.18 -4.73 -15.61
CA SER A 172 10.48 -4.77 -14.32
C SER A 172 11.40 -4.22 -13.22
N LEU A 173 10.88 -3.28 -12.41
CA LEU A 173 11.61 -2.60 -11.34
C LEU A 173 10.85 -2.75 -10.01
N THR A 174 11.38 -3.58 -9.11
CA THR A 174 10.85 -3.73 -7.75
C THR A 174 11.66 -2.86 -6.80
N ILE A 175 11.04 -1.84 -6.21
CA ILE A 175 11.75 -0.82 -5.41
C ILE A 175 11.73 -1.13 -3.92
N TYR A 176 10.74 -1.89 -3.45
CA TYR A 176 10.62 -2.35 -2.08
C TYR A 176 9.92 -3.69 -2.06
N ARG A 177 10.20 -4.48 -1.04
CA ARG A 177 9.48 -5.74 -0.76
C ARG A 177 8.70 -5.62 0.53
N TRP A 178 7.66 -6.42 0.62
CA TRP A 178 7.05 -6.68 1.89
C TRP A 178 7.95 -7.66 2.64
N GLY A 179 8.40 -7.26 3.81
CA GLY A 179 9.14 -8.10 4.75
C GLY A 179 8.23 -8.63 5.85
N PRO A 180 8.74 -9.53 6.68
CA PRO A 180 8.02 -10.00 7.86
C PRO A 180 7.70 -8.81 8.79
N PRO A 181 6.75 -8.97 9.72
CA PRO A 181 6.43 -7.92 10.67
C PRO A 181 7.68 -7.51 11.46
N ALA A 182 7.90 -6.20 11.61
CA ALA A 182 9.02 -5.67 12.39
C ALA A 182 8.91 -6.06 13.88
N ASN A 183 7.68 -6.29 14.37
CA ASN A 183 7.41 -6.79 15.71
C ASN A 183 6.41 -7.95 15.65
N PRO A 184 6.89 -9.20 15.42
CA PRO A 184 6.03 -10.39 15.32
C PRO A 184 5.21 -10.63 16.59
N ALA A 185 5.80 -10.38 17.77
CA ALA A 185 5.11 -10.58 19.05
C ALA A 185 3.95 -9.60 19.25
N ALA A 186 4.04 -8.38 18.73
CA ALA A 186 2.94 -7.42 18.78
C ALA A 186 1.80 -7.84 17.85
N LEU A 187 2.13 -8.35 16.66
CA LEU A 187 1.14 -8.90 15.73
C LEU A 187 0.44 -10.13 16.33
N GLU A 188 1.19 -11.11 16.83
CA GLU A 188 0.64 -12.32 17.46
C GLU A 188 -0.30 -11.98 18.61
N ARG A 189 0.10 -11.05 19.48
CA ARG A 189 -0.75 -10.59 20.57
C ARG A 189 -2.03 -9.95 20.04
N ALA A 190 -1.94 -9.04 19.07
CA ALA A 190 -3.09 -8.33 18.54
C ALA A 190 -4.09 -9.26 17.86
N VAL A 191 -3.65 -10.29 17.11
CA VAL A 191 -4.57 -11.27 16.50
C VAL A 191 -5.24 -12.14 17.55
N ARG A 192 -4.57 -12.49 18.66
CA ARG A 192 -5.18 -13.19 19.80
C ARG A 192 -6.22 -12.30 20.49
N GLU A 193 -5.85 -11.09 20.86
CA GLU A 193 -6.72 -10.09 21.49
C GLU A 193 -7.96 -9.81 20.64
N ALA A 194 -7.82 -9.75 19.31
CA ALA A 194 -8.95 -9.59 18.39
C ALA A 194 -9.90 -10.81 18.41
N GLY A 195 -9.39 -12.04 18.58
CA GLY A 195 -10.22 -13.23 18.74
C GLY A 195 -10.88 -13.33 20.12
N GLU A 196 -10.13 -12.99 21.18
CA GLU A 196 -10.54 -13.12 22.59
C GLU A 196 -11.51 -12.02 23.05
N GLY A 197 -11.60 -10.90 22.33
CA GLY A 197 -12.57 -9.84 22.64
C GLY A 197 -12.01 -8.63 23.35
N THR A 198 -10.71 -8.52 23.49
CA THR A 198 -10.04 -7.36 24.12
C THR A 198 -9.67 -6.27 23.12
N VAL A 199 -9.75 -6.52 21.83
CA VAL A 199 -9.66 -5.52 20.75
C VAL A 199 -11.06 -5.30 20.17
N ASP A 200 -11.46 -4.03 20.06
CA ASP A 200 -12.76 -3.59 19.52
C ASP A 200 -12.71 -3.32 18.02
N ALA A 201 -11.56 -2.85 17.50
CA ALA A 201 -11.40 -2.55 16.09
C ALA A 201 -10.00 -2.88 15.57
N VAL A 202 -9.92 -3.27 14.28
CA VAL A 202 -8.66 -3.43 13.54
C VAL A 202 -8.71 -2.60 12.27
N LEU A 203 -7.71 -1.72 12.05
CA LEU A 203 -7.63 -0.85 10.90
C LEU A 203 -6.58 -1.35 9.90
N PHE A 204 -6.97 -1.46 8.64
CA PHE A 204 -6.13 -1.91 7.54
C PHE A 204 -5.94 -0.83 6.48
N THR A 205 -4.70 -0.66 6.02
CA THR A 205 -4.34 0.34 4.99
C THR A 205 -3.79 -0.26 3.70
N SER A 206 -3.68 -1.60 3.62
CA SER A 206 -3.20 -2.31 2.43
C SER A 206 -3.72 -3.75 2.37
N ALA A 207 -4.01 -4.25 1.16
CA ALA A 207 -4.42 -5.64 0.95
C ALA A 207 -3.35 -6.66 1.38
N PRO A 208 -2.04 -6.49 1.09
CA PRO A 208 -1.01 -7.39 1.62
C PRO A 208 -0.98 -7.43 3.15
N GLY A 209 -1.24 -6.31 3.83
CA GLY A 209 -1.35 -6.28 5.29
C GLY A 209 -2.54 -7.10 5.80
N VAL A 210 -3.68 -7.07 5.09
CA VAL A 210 -4.83 -7.91 5.41
C VAL A 210 -4.48 -9.40 5.26
N VAL A 211 -3.88 -9.79 4.13
CA VAL A 211 -3.48 -11.18 3.88
C VAL A 211 -2.57 -11.70 5.00
N SER A 212 -1.55 -10.93 5.38
CA SER A 212 -0.64 -11.34 6.47
C SER A 212 -1.32 -11.34 7.85
N TRP A 213 -2.28 -10.46 8.11
CA TRP A 213 -3.10 -10.50 9.33
C TRP A 213 -3.93 -11.79 9.39
N LEU A 214 -4.59 -12.15 8.30
CA LEU A 214 -5.39 -13.38 8.19
C LEU A 214 -4.53 -14.62 8.38
N GLU A 215 -3.34 -14.66 7.80
CA GLU A 215 -2.37 -15.74 7.99
C GLU A 215 -1.92 -15.86 9.46
N ALA A 216 -1.59 -14.74 10.10
CA ALA A 216 -1.26 -14.71 11.52
C ALA A 216 -2.43 -15.13 12.40
N SER A 217 -3.67 -14.74 12.04
CA SER A 217 -4.89 -15.15 12.75
C SER A 217 -5.17 -16.64 12.65
N ARG A 218 -4.93 -17.23 11.47
CA ARG A 218 -5.03 -18.71 11.28
C ARG A 218 -3.95 -19.44 12.09
N THR A 219 -2.72 -18.96 12.04
CA THR A 219 -1.61 -19.52 12.81
C THR A 219 -1.87 -19.48 14.31
N ALA A 220 -2.47 -18.41 14.81
CA ALA A 220 -2.87 -18.26 16.20
C ALA A 220 -4.17 -19.00 16.57
N GLY A 221 -4.89 -19.56 15.58
CA GLY A 221 -6.16 -20.26 15.80
C GLY A 221 -7.34 -19.33 16.14
N THR A 222 -7.27 -18.05 15.76
CA THR A 222 -8.27 -17.03 16.14
C THR A 222 -9.13 -16.54 14.97
N ALA A 223 -8.88 -16.99 13.73
CA ALA A 223 -9.55 -16.48 12.54
C ALA A 223 -11.08 -16.65 12.59
N ASP A 224 -11.56 -17.83 13.02
CA ASP A 224 -13.02 -18.10 13.11
C ASP A 224 -13.68 -17.24 14.19
N ALA A 225 -13.06 -17.11 15.36
CA ALA A 225 -13.55 -16.25 16.42
C ALA A 225 -13.61 -14.77 15.99
N GLN A 226 -12.58 -14.28 15.27
CA GLN A 226 -12.59 -12.93 14.70
C GLN A 226 -13.72 -12.76 13.67
N ARG A 227 -13.95 -13.79 12.83
CA ARG A 227 -15.04 -13.75 11.82
C ARG A 227 -16.41 -13.67 12.48
N GLU A 228 -16.67 -14.52 13.51
CA GLU A 228 -17.90 -14.50 14.27
C GLU A 228 -18.11 -13.14 14.98
N ARG A 229 -17.09 -12.62 15.62
CA ARG A 229 -17.15 -11.32 16.30
C ARG A 229 -17.37 -10.16 15.31
N ALA A 230 -16.77 -10.23 14.11
CA ALA A 230 -17.02 -9.23 13.07
C ALA A 230 -18.47 -9.31 12.55
N ALA A 231 -19.01 -10.53 12.37
CA ALA A 231 -20.39 -10.73 11.93
C ALA A 231 -21.42 -10.25 12.94
N THR A 232 -21.12 -10.34 14.24
CA THR A 232 -21.98 -9.88 15.34
C THR A 232 -21.76 -8.42 15.73
N GLY A 233 -20.85 -7.71 15.08
CA GLY A 233 -20.51 -6.32 15.38
C GLY A 233 -19.68 -6.12 16.65
N CYS A 234 -19.18 -7.20 17.28
CA CYS A 234 -18.31 -7.14 18.44
C CYS A 234 -16.84 -6.84 18.11
N LEU A 235 -16.47 -6.91 16.84
CA LEU A 235 -15.15 -6.54 16.30
C LEU A 235 -15.35 -5.74 15.02
N LEU A 236 -14.90 -4.50 14.98
CA LEU A 236 -14.90 -3.71 13.75
C LEU A 236 -13.63 -3.99 12.95
N LEU A 237 -13.74 -4.62 11.78
CA LEU A 237 -12.66 -4.66 10.79
C LEU A 237 -12.87 -3.50 9.81
N ALA A 238 -11.90 -2.59 9.71
CA ALA A 238 -12.04 -1.37 8.92
C ALA A 238 -10.91 -1.25 7.89
N ALA A 239 -11.27 -1.16 6.62
CA ALA A 239 -10.34 -1.07 5.49
C ALA A 239 -10.36 0.31 4.83
N VAL A 240 -9.20 0.82 4.44
CA VAL A 240 -9.05 2.14 3.82
C VAL A 240 -9.72 2.26 2.45
N GLY A 241 -10.07 1.14 1.82
CA GLY A 241 -10.73 1.10 0.51
C GLY A 241 -11.03 -0.32 0.05
N PRO A 242 -11.77 -0.47 -1.08
CA PRO A 242 -12.27 -1.76 -1.53
C PRO A 242 -11.16 -2.78 -1.84
N VAL A 243 -10.06 -2.37 -2.45
CA VAL A 243 -8.91 -3.27 -2.72
C VAL A 243 -8.33 -3.82 -1.41
N THR A 244 -8.30 -3.00 -0.34
CA THR A 244 -7.83 -3.45 0.97
C THR A 244 -8.83 -4.39 1.65
N ALA A 245 -10.13 -4.18 1.44
CA ALA A 245 -11.18 -5.01 2.03
C ALA A 245 -11.33 -6.38 1.36
N ALA A 246 -11.00 -6.49 0.07
CA ALA A 246 -11.25 -7.68 -0.75
C ALA A 246 -10.81 -8.99 -0.09
N PRO A 247 -9.59 -9.15 0.45
CA PRO A 247 -9.20 -10.43 1.07
C PRO A 247 -10.02 -10.80 2.31
N LEU A 248 -10.53 -9.80 3.08
CA LEU A 248 -11.43 -10.06 4.19
C LEU A 248 -12.80 -10.53 3.70
N GLN A 249 -13.33 -9.86 2.66
CA GLN A 249 -14.62 -10.19 2.07
C GLN A 249 -14.63 -11.57 1.42
N GLU A 250 -13.56 -11.93 0.71
CA GLU A 250 -13.36 -13.25 0.10
C GLU A 250 -13.38 -14.37 1.12
N GLU A 251 -12.91 -14.10 2.35
CA GLU A 251 -12.96 -15.06 3.46
C GLU A 251 -14.21 -14.93 4.35
N GLY A 252 -15.20 -14.15 3.93
CA GLY A 252 -16.48 -14.04 4.60
C GLY A 252 -16.48 -13.19 5.88
N PHE A 253 -15.49 -12.31 6.06
CA PHE A 253 -15.50 -11.36 7.16
C PHE A 253 -16.40 -10.16 6.85
N ALA A 254 -17.17 -9.70 7.84
CA ALA A 254 -17.80 -8.38 7.78
C ALA A 254 -16.73 -7.30 7.92
N VAL A 255 -16.69 -6.34 6.99
CA VAL A 255 -15.68 -5.29 6.96
C VAL A 255 -16.32 -3.95 6.59
N MET A 256 -15.96 -2.90 7.32
CA MET A 256 -16.28 -1.53 6.98
C MET A 256 -15.24 -1.02 5.96
N VAL A 257 -15.72 -0.46 4.86
CA VAL A 257 -14.87 0.16 3.82
C VAL A 257 -15.06 1.66 3.88
N ALA A 258 -13.96 2.41 4.01
CA ALA A 258 -14.04 3.87 4.04
C ALA A 258 -14.63 4.43 2.73
N GLU A 259 -15.51 5.44 2.85
CA GLU A 259 -16.17 6.09 1.70
C GLU A 259 -15.18 6.60 0.65
N ARG A 260 -14.01 7.05 1.10
CA ARG A 260 -12.92 7.50 0.23
C ARG A 260 -11.66 6.74 0.63
N SER A 261 -10.93 6.21 -0.33
CA SER A 261 -9.69 5.44 -0.13
C SER A 261 -8.54 6.27 0.44
N ARG A 262 -8.78 6.91 1.61
CA ARG A 262 -7.83 7.78 2.33
C ARG A 262 -7.87 7.49 3.82
N LEU A 263 -6.69 7.53 4.46
CA LEU A 263 -6.56 7.29 5.89
C LEU A 263 -7.47 8.21 6.73
N GLY A 264 -7.53 9.50 6.41
CA GLY A 264 -8.39 10.45 7.14
C GLY A 264 -9.90 10.15 7.02
N ALA A 265 -10.37 9.54 5.91
CA ALA A 265 -11.73 9.07 5.78
C ALA A 265 -11.95 7.85 6.68
N LEU A 266 -11.07 6.83 6.59
CA LEU A 266 -11.13 5.65 7.44
C LEU A 266 -11.21 6.01 8.93
N LEU A 267 -10.37 6.94 9.39
CA LEU A 267 -10.36 7.35 10.80
C LEU A 267 -11.66 8.04 11.22
N ARG A 268 -12.24 8.92 10.37
CA ARG A 268 -13.55 9.54 10.63
C ARG A 268 -14.66 8.51 10.69
N ASP A 269 -14.67 7.55 9.77
CA ASP A 269 -15.70 6.51 9.69
C ASP A 269 -15.63 5.59 10.91
N VAL A 270 -14.43 5.25 11.40
CA VAL A 270 -14.23 4.50 12.65
C VAL A 270 -14.74 5.28 13.86
N VAL A 271 -14.43 6.58 13.98
CA VAL A 271 -14.93 7.41 15.07
C VAL A 271 -16.45 7.52 15.00
N ALA A 272 -17.03 7.72 13.81
CA ALA A 272 -18.47 7.80 13.61
C ALA A 272 -19.21 6.50 13.94
N HIS A 273 -18.56 5.33 13.73
CA HIS A 273 -19.13 4.03 14.07
C HIS A 273 -19.40 3.86 15.58
N TYR A 274 -18.60 4.51 16.43
CA TYR A 274 -18.72 4.43 17.89
C TYR A 274 -19.41 5.66 18.52
N ALA A 275 -19.83 6.64 17.69
CA ALA A 275 -20.56 7.83 18.16
C ALA A 275 -22.05 7.54 18.36
#